data_c8145fbfdddd50ffbff71ef2e68de844
#
_entry.id   c8145fbfdddd50ffbff71ef2e68de844
#
_cell.length_a   1.000
_cell.length_b   1.000
_cell.length_c   1.000
_cell.angle_alpha   90.00
_cell.angle_beta   90.00
_cell.angle_gamma   90.00
#
_symmetry.space_group_name_H-M   'P 1'
#
loop_
_entity.id
_entity.type
_entity.pdbx_description
1 polymer ?
#
loop_
_entity_poly.entity_id
_entity_poly.type
_entity_poly.pdbx_seq_one_letter_code
_entity_poly.pdbx_strand_id
1 'polypeptide(L)'
;IGAWLGVTTAVLMASAAAAPPNTRAVLLMGASLVILWCGLGGLVMRRMREPCRAFVQGIRLPWQVKFVAFATFLALVEEAITTTLTNLAPLFGVPLGAAYITASTNYLDVVALHSVVVFVPMFVGWAVLLRYYDFSRNEVFLLFGVVGLVGEMTIGGAKALSEFALWIYVYGIMVYLPAYSLP
;
A
#
# COMPACT_ATOMS: atom_id res chain seq x y z
N ILE A 1 0.83 -12.48 9.20
CA ILE A 1 1.01 -11.93 7.83
C ILE A 1 2.42 -11.37 7.67
N GLY A 2 2.93 -10.48 8.55
CA GLY A 2 4.27 -9.89 8.39
C GLY A 2 5.41 -10.91 8.30
N ALA A 3 5.41 -11.95 9.13
CA ALA A 3 6.41 -13.02 9.04
C ALA A 3 6.33 -13.77 7.69
N TRP A 4 5.12 -14.06 7.23
CA TRP A 4 4.89 -14.67 5.92
C TRP A 4 5.37 -13.77 4.77
N LEU A 5 5.08 -12.48 4.84
CA LEU A 5 5.58 -11.50 3.87
C LEU A 5 7.13 -11.51 3.81
N GLY A 6 7.79 -11.54 4.97
CA GLY A 6 9.25 -11.64 5.03
C GLY A 6 9.80 -12.92 4.38
N VAL A 7 9.19 -14.08 4.67
CA VAL A 7 9.58 -15.36 4.08
C VAL A 7 9.35 -15.37 2.57
N THR A 8 8.17 -14.97 2.11
CA THR A 8 7.85 -14.94 0.67
C THR A 8 8.74 -13.96 -0.09
N THR A 9 9.03 -12.79 0.47
CA THR A 9 9.98 -11.82 -0.13
C THR A 9 11.38 -12.44 -0.24
N ALA A 10 11.87 -13.13 0.79
CA ALA A 10 13.18 -13.78 0.75
C ALA A 10 13.23 -14.90 -0.32
N VAL A 11 12.18 -15.70 -0.45
CA VAL A 11 12.07 -16.73 -1.48
C VAL A 11 12.05 -16.12 -2.88
N LEU A 12 11.27 -15.06 -3.10
CA LEU A 12 11.19 -14.36 -4.38
C LEU A 12 12.54 -13.72 -4.75
N MET A 13 13.25 -13.14 -3.79
CA MET A 13 14.59 -12.59 -4.01
C MET A 13 15.60 -13.67 -4.39
N ALA A 14 15.54 -14.85 -3.77
CA ALA A 14 16.40 -15.99 -4.14
C ALA A 14 16.10 -16.48 -5.57
N SER A 15 14.82 -16.49 -5.97
CA SER A 15 14.40 -16.89 -7.32
C SER A 15 14.70 -15.83 -8.40
N ALA A 16 14.83 -14.56 -8.01
CA ALA A 16 15.08 -13.47 -8.94
C ALA A 16 16.38 -13.61 -9.73
N ALA A 17 17.40 -14.27 -9.14
CA ALA A 17 18.70 -14.48 -9.81
C ALA A 17 18.57 -15.31 -11.11
N ALA A 18 17.63 -16.25 -11.16
CA ALA A 18 17.38 -17.12 -12.32
C ALA A 18 16.27 -16.59 -13.25
N ALA A 19 15.62 -15.49 -12.90
CA ALA A 19 14.50 -14.95 -13.67
C ALA A 19 14.96 -14.12 -14.89
N PRO A 20 14.14 -14.06 -15.96
CA PRO A 20 14.39 -13.15 -17.08
C PRO A 20 14.55 -11.70 -16.60
N PRO A 21 15.31 -10.85 -17.33
CA PRO A 21 15.66 -9.49 -16.86
C PRO A 21 14.46 -8.65 -16.40
N ASN A 22 13.37 -8.59 -17.18
CA ASN A 22 12.20 -7.80 -16.81
C ASN A 22 11.49 -8.37 -15.56
N THR A 23 11.34 -9.70 -15.48
CA THR A 23 10.76 -10.35 -14.29
C THR A 23 11.63 -10.09 -13.07
N ARG A 24 12.95 -10.21 -13.19
CA ARG A 24 13.89 -9.90 -12.13
C ARG A 24 13.75 -8.46 -11.65
N ALA A 25 13.66 -7.50 -12.56
CA ALA A 25 13.45 -6.11 -12.22
C ALA A 25 12.16 -5.89 -11.42
N VAL A 26 11.04 -6.46 -11.86
CA VAL A 26 9.75 -6.38 -11.13
C VAL A 26 9.87 -6.99 -9.73
N LEU A 27 10.51 -8.16 -9.58
CA LEU A 27 10.72 -8.79 -8.27
C LEU A 27 11.57 -7.93 -7.34
N LEU A 28 12.64 -7.31 -7.86
CA LEU A 28 13.52 -6.41 -7.09
C LEU A 28 12.80 -5.12 -6.69
N MET A 29 12.02 -4.52 -7.59
CA MET A 29 11.17 -3.36 -7.29
C MET A 29 10.12 -3.70 -6.22
N GLY A 30 9.44 -4.85 -6.35
CA GLY A 30 8.46 -5.32 -5.37
C GLY A 30 9.08 -5.58 -4.00
N ALA A 31 10.27 -6.20 -3.94
CA ALA A 31 11.01 -6.36 -2.69
C ALA A 31 11.42 -5.00 -2.08
N SER A 32 11.81 -4.03 -2.93
CA SER A 32 12.11 -2.67 -2.49
C SER A 32 10.86 -1.97 -1.91
N LEU A 33 9.68 -2.18 -2.51
CA LEU A 33 8.41 -1.70 -1.97
C LEU A 33 8.13 -2.32 -0.59
N VAL A 34 8.34 -3.63 -0.42
CA VAL A 34 8.19 -4.29 0.89
C VAL A 34 9.11 -3.66 1.93
N ILE A 35 10.37 -3.41 1.59
CA ILE A 35 11.34 -2.80 2.52
C ILE A 35 10.94 -1.36 2.85
N LEU A 36 10.66 -0.54 1.83
CA LEU A 36 10.41 0.89 2.00
C LEU A 36 9.03 1.18 2.60
N TRP A 37 7.98 0.57 2.04
CA TRP A 37 6.61 0.85 2.48
C TRP A 37 6.21 -0.01 3.68
N CYS A 38 6.28 -1.34 3.56
CA CYS A 38 5.83 -2.24 4.62
C CYS A 38 6.81 -2.23 5.82
N GLY A 39 8.10 -2.25 5.57
CA GLY A 39 9.14 -2.27 6.61
C GLY A 39 9.37 -0.89 7.23
N LEU A 40 10.03 0.00 6.50
CA LEU A 40 10.38 1.33 7.00
C LEU A 40 9.15 2.19 7.26
N GLY A 41 8.22 2.26 6.33
CA GLY A 41 6.96 2.98 6.47
C GLY A 41 6.15 2.49 7.68
N GLY A 42 5.97 1.17 7.80
CA GLY A 42 5.29 0.56 8.96
C GLY A 42 5.99 0.86 10.29
N LEU A 43 7.34 0.83 10.33
CA LEU A 43 8.12 1.19 11.52
C LEU A 43 7.94 2.68 11.88
N VAL A 44 8.02 3.56 10.89
CA VAL A 44 7.80 5.01 11.09
C VAL A 44 6.38 5.25 11.61
N MET A 45 5.36 4.65 10.99
CA MET A 45 3.97 4.78 11.44
C MET A 45 3.80 4.28 12.88
N ARG A 46 4.43 3.15 13.23
CA ARG A 46 4.40 2.63 14.61
C ARG A 46 5.07 3.60 15.61
N ARG A 47 6.20 4.20 15.25
CA ARG A 47 6.91 5.17 16.10
C ARG A 47 6.16 6.48 16.25
N MET A 48 5.54 6.92 15.15
CA MET A 48 4.85 8.21 15.06
C MET A 48 3.35 8.14 15.41
N ARG A 49 2.84 6.98 15.82
CA ARG A 49 1.39 6.79 16.02
C ARG A 49 0.78 7.74 17.05
N GLU A 50 1.44 7.97 18.20
CA GLU A 50 0.92 8.86 19.24
C GLU A 50 1.01 10.35 18.82
N PRO A 51 2.15 10.86 18.31
CA PRO A 51 2.21 12.19 17.72
C PRO A 51 1.18 12.42 16.62
N CYS A 52 1.03 11.47 15.69
CA CYS A 52 0.04 11.56 14.62
C CYS A 52 -1.40 11.60 15.18
N ARG A 53 -1.70 10.74 16.16
CA ARG A 53 -3.01 10.74 16.82
C ARG A 53 -3.31 12.10 17.45
N ALA A 54 -2.37 12.65 18.24
CA ALA A 54 -2.53 13.94 18.89
C ALA A 54 -2.74 15.06 17.85
N PHE A 55 -1.95 15.06 16.77
CA PHE A 55 -2.09 16.02 15.68
C PHE A 55 -3.46 15.92 15.00
N VAL A 56 -3.87 14.74 14.57
CA VAL A 56 -5.14 14.49 13.86
C VAL A 56 -6.34 14.84 14.77
N GLN A 57 -6.28 14.50 16.06
CA GLN A 57 -7.35 14.84 17.00
C GLN A 57 -7.45 16.34 17.25
N GLY A 58 -6.36 17.09 17.16
CA GLY A 58 -6.35 18.56 17.26
C GLY A 58 -6.99 19.30 16.08
N ILE A 59 -7.14 18.65 14.92
CA ILE A 59 -7.79 19.23 13.74
C ILE A 59 -9.30 19.35 13.98
N ARG A 60 -9.88 20.54 13.72
CA ARG A 60 -11.33 20.82 13.89
C ARG A 60 -12.15 20.38 12.67
N LEU A 61 -12.12 19.09 12.34
CA LEU A 61 -12.92 18.48 11.26
C LEU A 61 -13.65 17.23 11.78
N PRO A 62 -14.77 16.83 11.16
CA PRO A 62 -15.41 15.54 11.45
C PRO A 62 -14.41 14.40 11.26
N TRP A 63 -14.48 13.39 12.15
CA TRP A 63 -13.51 12.29 12.12
C TRP A 63 -13.52 11.51 10.80
N GLN A 64 -14.66 11.41 10.13
CA GLN A 64 -14.79 10.76 8.82
C GLN A 64 -13.92 11.46 7.76
N VAL A 65 -13.97 12.80 7.74
CA VAL A 65 -13.15 13.61 6.82
C VAL A 65 -11.67 13.43 7.13
N LYS A 66 -11.30 13.43 8.42
CA LYS A 66 -9.90 13.18 8.83
C LYS A 66 -9.42 11.81 8.40
N PHE A 67 -10.25 10.78 8.59
CA PHE A 67 -9.92 9.41 8.19
C PHE A 67 -9.68 9.33 6.67
N VAL A 68 -10.63 9.80 5.87
CA VAL A 68 -10.53 9.76 4.39
C VAL A 68 -9.32 10.56 3.92
N ALA A 69 -9.13 11.78 4.41
CA ALA A 69 -8.00 12.63 4.00
C ALA A 69 -6.64 12.01 4.36
N PHE A 70 -6.53 11.44 5.58
CA PHE A 70 -5.29 10.83 6.02
C PHE A 70 -5.00 9.51 5.30
N ALA A 71 -6.00 8.66 5.07
CA ALA A 71 -5.84 7.44 4.29
C ALA A 71 -5.46 7.77 2.83
N THR A 72 -6.11 8.78 2.22
CA THR A 72 -5.73 9.28 0.89
C THR A 72 -4.28 9.77 0.86
N PHE A 73 -3.84 10.54 1.85
CA PHE A 73 -2.45 10.98 1.93
C PHE A 73 -1.47 9.80 1.96
N LEU A 74 -1.77 8.76 2.74
CA LEU A 74 -0.91 7.56 2.81
C LEU A 74 -0.93 6.77 1.50
N ALA A 75 -2.06 6.69 0.80
CA ALA A 75 -2.13 6.09 -0.53
C ALA A 75 -1.28 6.89 -1.54
N LEU A 76 -1.32 8.22 -1.51
CA LEU A 76 -0.48 9.07 -2.36
C LEU A 76 1.02 8.88 -2.07
N VAL A 77 1.41 8.67 -0.82
CA VAL A 77 2.80 8.36 -0.45
C VAL A 77 3.22 7.00 -1.00
N GLU A 78 2.37 5.99 -0.90
CA GLU A 78 2.63 4.66 -1.46
C GLU A 78 2.81 4.73 -2.98
N GLU A 79 1.92 5.44 -3.68
CA GLU A 79 2.03 5.64 -5.13
C GLU A 79 3.29 6.44 -5.54
N ALA A 80 3.74 7.36 -4.71
CA ALA A 80 5.00 8.03 -4.94
C ALA A 80 6.20 7.06 -4.86
N ILE A 81 6.16 6.12 -3.93
CA ILE A 81 7.18 5.07 -3.79
C ILE A 81 7.15 4.13 -5.02
N THR A 82 5.98 3.61 -5.39
CA THR A 82 5.83 2.66 -6.51
C THR A 82 6.20 3.30 -7.85
N THR A 83 5.78 4.55 -8.08
CA THR A 83 6.15 5.31 -9.28
C THR A 83 7.64 5.60 -9.32
N THR A 84 8.24 5.97 -8.18
CA THR A 84 9.70 6.18 -8.10
C THR A 84 10.46 4.90 -8.40
N LEU A 85 10.08 3.76 -7.81
CA LEU A 85 10.71 2.47 -8.08
C LEU A 85 10.56 2.06 -9.55
N THR A 86 9.41 2.30 -10.17
CA THR A 86 9.19 2.08 -11.61
C THR A 86 10.12 2.95 -12.46
N ASN A 87 10.31 4.22 -12.12
CA ASN A 87 11.24 5.12 -12.81
C ASN A 87 12.71 4.74 -12.58
N LEU A 88 13.01 4.02 -11.54
CA LEU A 88 14.34 3.49 -11.25
C LEU A 88 14.61 2.12 -11.94
N ALA A 89 13.80 1.70 -12.93
CA ALA A 89 13.99 0.47 -13.71
C ALA A 89 15.44 0.26 -14.20
N PRO A 90 16.18 1.30 -14.66
CA PRO A 90 17.58 1.14 -15.05
C PRO A 90 18.50 0.65 -13.91
N LEU A 91 18.24 1.00 -12.66
CA LEU A 91 19.00 0.49 -11.50
C LEU A 91 18.74 -1.00 -11.25
N PHE A 92 17.63 -1.52 -11.74
CA PHE A 92 17.27 -2.94 -11.67
C PHE A 92 17.68 -3.72 -12.93
N GLY A 93 18.45 -3.08 -13.84
CA GLY A 93 19.09 -3.72 -15.00
C GLY A 93 18.21 -3.81 -16.24
N VAL A 94 17.15 -3.00 -16.36
CA VAL A 94 16.29 -2.95 -17.55
C VAL A 94 16.03 -1.51 -17.98
N PRO A 95 15.77 -1.25 -19.28
CA PRO A 95 15.43 0.10 -19.75
C PRO A 95 14.17 0.64 -19.07
N LEU A 96 14.09 1.97 -18.96
CA LEU A 96 12.86 2.64 -18.52
C LEU A 96 11.69 2.21 -19.42
N GLY A 97 10.58 1.86 -18.81
CA GLY A 97 9.39 1.37 -19.51
C GLY A 97 9.38 -0.12 -19.82
N ALA A 98 10.43 -0.89 -19.47
CA ALA A 98 10.46 -2.34 -19.66
C ALA A 98 9.90 -3.15 -18.49
N ALA A 99 9.78 -2.54 -17.31
CA ALA A 99 9.24 -3.16 -16.11
C ALA A 99 8.47 -2.13 -15.27
N TYR A 100 7.34 -2.54 -14.71
CA TYR A 100 6.43 -1.68 -13.95
C TYR A 100 5.95 -2.41 -12.69
N ILE A 101 5.79 -1.67 -11.59
CA ILE A 101 5.06 -2.10 -10.39
C ILE A 101 3.91 -1.14 -10.06
N THR A 102 3.61 -0.18 -10.94
CA THR A 102 2.45 0.71 -10.91
C THR A 102 1.97 0.95 -12.35
N ALA A 103 0.86 1.67 -12.51
CA ALA A 103 0.19 1.84 -13.80
C ALA A 103 0.93 2.72 -14.82
N SER A 104 1.77 3.66 -14.35
CA SER A 104 2.49 4.62 -15.21
C SER A 104 3.82 5.05 -14.60
N THR A 105 4.73 5.57 -15.43
CA THR A 105 5.94 6.28 -14.98
C THR A 105 5.62 7.73 -14.56
N ASN A 106 4.45 8.24 -14.92
CA ASN A 106 4.00 9.58 -14.53
C ASN A 106 3.16 9.50 -13.26
N TYR A 107 3.67 10.08 -12.18
CA TYR A 107 3.00 10.11 -10.89
C TYR A 107 1.60 10.74 -10.94
N LEU A 108 1.43 11.84 -11.70
CA LEU A 108 0.12 12.51 -11.79
C LEU A 108 -0.92 11.64 -12.50
N ASP A 109 -0.51 10.87 -13.52
CA ASP A 109 -1.39 9.91 -14.20
C ASP A 109 -1.81 8.79 -13.24
N VAL A 110 -0.85 8.24 -12.48
CA VAL A 110 -1.13 7.21 -11.46
C VAL A 110 -2.13 7.75 -10.44
N VAL A 111 -1.85 8.92 -9.87
CA VAL A 111 -2.71 9.53 -8.84
C VAL A 111 -4.11 9.85 -9.37
N ALA A 112 -4.21 10.57 -10.50
CA ALA A 112 -5.48 11.09 -10.98
C ALA A 112 -6.37 10.02 -11.63
N LEU A 113 -5.77 9.05 -12.33
CA LEU A 113 -6.52 8.09 -13.15
C LEU A 113 -6.67 6.71 -12.51
N HIS A 114 -5.82 6.37 -11.54
CA HIS A 114 -5.80 5.02 -10.95
C HIS A 114 -6.04 5.04 -9.43
N SER A 115 -5.40 5.94 -8.67
CA SER A 115 -5.41 5.88 -7.22
C SER A 115 -6.60 6.63 -6.60
N VAL A 116 -6.76 7.93 -6.88
CA VAL A 116 -7.80 8.75 -6.24
C VAL A 116 -9.20 8.25 -6.61
N VAL A 117 -9.41 7.88 -7.87
CA VAL A 117 -10.73 7.39 -8.34
C VAL A 117 -11.13 6.06 -7.71
N VAL A 118 -10.17 5.26 -7.26
CA VAL A 118 -10.41 3.95 -6.62
C VAL A 118 -10.37 4.09 -5.11
N PHE A 119 -9.30 4.65 -4.54
CA PHE A 119 -9.09 4.65 -3.11
C PHE A 119 -10.01 5.58 -2.34
N VAL A 120 -10.32 6.78 -2.87
CA VAL A 120 -11.18 7.72 -2.13
C VAL A 120 -12.58 7.17 -1.92
N PRO A 121 -13.27 6.59 -2.92
CA PRO A 121 -14.55 5.90 -2.69
C PRO A 121 -14.44 4.75 -1.67
N MET A 122 -13.35 3.97 -1.71
CA MET A 122 -13.12 2.90 -0.74
C MET A 122 -12.97 3.45 0.69
N PHE A 123 -12.17 4.52 0.88
CA PHE A 123 -12.01 5.15 2.19
C PHE A 123 -13.30 5.79 2.70
N VAL A 124 -14.12 6.38 1.81
CA VAL A 124 -15.46 6.87 2.17
C VAL A 124 -16.35 5.71 2.61
N GLY A 125 -16.37 4.60 1.88
CA GLY A 125 -17.11 3.39 2.25
C GLY A 125 -16.67 2.87 3.63
N TRP A 126 -15.35 2.84 3.92
CA TRP A 126 -14.83 2.48 5.23
C TRP A 126 -15.21 3.47 6.33
N ALA A 127 -15.18 4.78 6.07
CA ALA A 127 -15.66 5.78 7.02
C ALA A 127 -17.16 5.59 7.36
N VAL A 128 -17.95 5.15 6.39
CA VAL A 128 -19.37 4.78 6.62
C VAL A 128 -19.46 3.52 7.49
N LEU A 129 -18.70 2.46 7.17
CA LEU A 129 -18.69 1.22 7.97
C LEU A 129 -18.27 1.48 9.42
N LEU A 130 -17.20 2.25 9.62
CA LEU A 130 -16.70 2.62 10.94
C LEU A 130 -17.67 3.49 11.76
N ARG A 131 -18.70 4.07 11.13
CA ARG A 131 -19.77 4.78 11.82
C ARG A 131 -20.79 3.84 12.46
N TYR A 132 -20.97 2.65 11.88
CA TYR A 132 -22.01 1.71 12.29
C TYR A 132 -21.47 0.49 13.02
N TYR A 133 -20.18 0.20 12.88
CA TYR A 133 -19.55 -1.00 13.44
C TYR A 133 -18.25 -0.64 14.14
N ASP A 134 -18.06 -1.22 15.32
CA ASP A 134 -16.85 -1.09 16.11
C ASP A 134 -15.83 -2.16 15.66
N PHE A 135 -14.90 -1.75 14.82
CA PHE A 135 -13.76 -2.57 14.44
C PHE A 135 -12.52 -2.19 15.23
N SER A 136 -11.78 -3.18 15.71
CA SER A 136 -10.43 -2.95 16.19
C SER A 136 -9.51 -2.50 15.03
N ARG A 137 -8.43 -1.82 15.36
CA ARG A 137 -7.44 -1.34 14.36
C ARG A 137 -6.85 -2.46 13.53
N ASN A 138 -6.68 -3.64 14.12
CA ASN A 138 -6.18 -4.82 13.41
C ASN A 138 -7.23 -5.39 12.44
N GLU A 139 -8.51 -5.34 12.80
CA GLU A 139 -9.60 -5.73 11.89
C GLU A 139 -9.69 -4.76 10.72
N VAL A 140 -9.62 -3.45 10.95
CA VAL A 140 -9.58 -2.45 9.86
C VAL A 140 -8.40 -2.72 8.93
N PHE A 141 -7.19 -2.94 9.49
CA PHE A 141 -6.00 -3.30 8.70
C PHE A 141 -6.23 -4.56 7.85
N LEU A 142 -6.70 -5.65 8.47
CA LEU A 142 -6.88 -6.92 7.78
C LEU A 142 -7.97 -6.87 6.73
N LEU A 143 -9.13 -6.33 7.08
CA LEU A 143 -10.28 -6.29 6.19
C LEU A 143 -10.04 -5.35 5.00
N PHE A 144 -9.41 -4.19 5.23
CA PHE A 144 -9.04 -3.31 4.12
C PHE A 144 -7.97 -3.95 3.23
N GLY A 145 -7.02 -4.65 3.82
CA GLY A 145 -6.03 -5.43 3.09
C GLY A 145 -6.68 -6.51 2.21
N VAL A 146 -7.70 -7.21 2.71
CA VAL A 146 -8.49 -8.19 1.93
C VAL A 146 -9.25 -7.50 0.79
N VAL A 147 -9.84 -6.34 1.03
CA VAL A 147 -10.51 -5.56 -0.02
C VAL A 147 -9.51 -5.17 -1.11
N GLY A 148 -8.31 -4.72 -0.74
CA GLY A 148 -7.22 -4.44 -1.69
C GLY A 148 -6.80 -5.67 -2.50
N LEU A 149 -6.62 -6.82 -1.83
CA LEU A 149 -6.33 -8.09 -2.51
C LEU A 149 -7.41 -8.47 -3.53
N VAL A 150 -8.69 -8.32 -3.17
CA VAL A 150 -9.81 -8.56 -4.11
C VAL A 150 -9.75 -7.59 -5.29
N GLY A 151 -9.40 -6.32 -5.04
CA GLY A 151 -9.16 -5.34 -6.10
C GLY A 151 -8.05 -5.80 -7.07
N GLU A 152 -6.90 -6.25 -6.55
CA GLU A 152 -5.81 -6.78 -7.37
C GLU A 152 -6.21 -8.04 -8.16
N MET A 153 -7.07 -8.88 -7.60
CA MET A 153 -7.60 -10.05 -8.32
C MET A 153 -8.47 -9.65 -9.52
N THR A 154 -9.12 -8.50 -9.51
CA THR A 154 -9.90 -8.02 -10.67
C THR A 154 -9.02 -7.60 -11.84
N ILE A 155 -7.76 -7.21 -11.57
CA ILE A 155 -6.78 -6.77 -12.57
C ILE A 155 -5.83 -7.92 -12.93
N GLY A 156 -5.20 -8.54 -11.92
CA GLY A 156 -4.17 -9.59 -12.06
C GLY A 156 -4.71 -11.03 -12.04
N GLY A 157 -6.02 -11.21 -11.85
CA GLY A 157 -6.65 -12.52 -11.74
C GLY A 157 -6.21 -13.29 -10.49
N ALA A 158 -6.38 -14.61 -10.52
CA ALA A 158 -6.05 -15.50 -9.39
C ALA A 158 -4.57 -15.49 -8.98
N LYS A 159 -3.67 -14.96 -9.83
CA LYS A 159 -2.25 -14.82 -9.50
C LYS A 159 -2.03 -13.94 -8.26
N ALA A 160 -2.85 -12.89 -8.06
CA ALA A 160 -2.77 -12.04 -6.89
C ALA A 160 -2.90 -12.80 -5.56
N LEU A 161 -3.59 -13.96 -5.55
CA LEU A 161 -3.68 -14.82 -4.36
C LEU A 161 -2.32 -15.39 -3.93
N SER A 162 -1.39 -15.64 -4.85
CA SER A 162 -0.05 -16.10 -4.49
C SER A 162 0.75 -15.00 -3.76
N GLU A 163 0.35 -13.75 -3.92
CA GLU A 163 0.96 -12.55 -3.35
C GLU A 163 0.11 -11.95 -2.22
N PHE A 164 -0.84 -12.73 -1.66
CA PHE A 164 -1.83 -12.23 -0.70
C PHE A 164 -1.22 -11.46 0.48
N ALA A 165 -0.08 -11.90 1.00
CA ALA A 165 0.54 -11.25 2.14
C ALA A 165 1.08 -9.85 1.78
N LEU A 166 1.58 -9.68 0.55
CA LEU A 166 2.00 -8.38 0.02
C LEU A 166 0.80 -7.43 -0.04
N TRP A 167 -0.25 -7.82 -0.74
CA TRP A 167 -1.40 -6.96 -0.97
C TRP A 167 -2.14 -6.62 0.32
N ILE A 168 -2.38 -7.60 1.21
CA ILE A 168 -2.99 -7.33 2.52
C ILE A 168 -2.14 -6.34 3.32
N TYR A 169 -0.82 -6.45 3.27
CA TYR A 169 0.04 -5.56 4.05
C TYR A 169 0.12 -4.17 3.43
N VAL A 170 0.34 -4.06 2.12
CA VAL A 170 0.43 -2.78 1.39
C VAL A 170 -0.83 -1.94 1.59
N TYR A 171 -2.01 -2.54 1.40
CA TYR A 171 -3.28 -1.83 1.57
C TYR A 171 -3.64 -1.61 3.04
N GLY A 172 -3.41 -2.61 3.88
CA GLY A 172 -3.74 -2.52 5.32
C GLY A 172 -3.05 -1.38 6.04
N ILE A 173 -1.78 -1.09 5.74
CA ILE A 173 -1.08 0.01 6.41
C ILE A 173 -1.54 1.40 5.96
N MET A 174 -2.20 1.54 4.80
CA MET A 174 -2.79 2.83 4.38
C MET A 174 -3.89 3.29 5.34
N VAL A 175 -4.60 2.36 5.97
CA VAL A 175 -5.72 2.67 6.89
C VAL A 175 -5.38 2.44 8.36
N TYR A 176 -4.27 1.76 8.67
CA TYR A 176 -3.89 1.44 10.06
C TYR A 176 -3.69 2.69 10.91
N LEU A 177 -2.85 3.61 10.46
CA LEU A 177 -2.56 4.85 11.21
C LEU A 177 -3.75 5.83 11.21
N PRO A 178 -4.50 6.02 10.10
CA PRO A 178 -5.78 6.72 10.11
C PRO A 178 -6.76 6.18 11.15
N ALA A 179 -7.02 4.86 11.15
CA ALA A 179 -7.90 4.23 12.14
C ALA A 179 -7.37 4.34 13.58
N TYR A 180 -6.04 4.29 13.76
CA TYR A 180 -5.40 4.51 15.06
C TYR A 180 -5.65 5.93 15.59
N SER A 181 -5.77 6.90 14.71
CA SER A 181 -5.89 8.32 15.05
C SER A 181 -7.32 8.78 15.32
N LEU A 182 -8.31 7.89 15.14
CA LEU A 182 -9.72 8.17 15.48
C LEU A 182 -9.91 8.30 17.00
N PRO A 183 -10.97 9.02 17.44
CA PRO A 183 -11.31 9.17 18.86
C PRO A 183 -11.65 7.85 19.54
#